data_61506bcc999506990f61584d62810412
#
_entry.id   61506bcc999506990f61584d62810412
#
_cell.length_a   1.000
_cell.length_b   1.000
_cell.length_c   1.000
_cell.angle_alpha   90.00
_cell.angle_beta   90.00
_cell.angle_gamma   90.00
#
_symmetry.space_group_name_H-M   'P 1'
#
loop_
_entity.id
_entity.type
_entity.pdbx_description
1 polymer ?
#
loop_
_entity_poly.entity_id
_entity_poly.type
_entity_poly.pdbx_seq_one_letter_code
_entity_poly.pdbx_strand_id
1 'polypeptide(L)'
;MRSVSVFTLVIHLDEVLGNVRAVLLKLAFHPEFAQNGYFYVHYSSSVQDEVGIVARYQVSSEDPNQANRDSRKVILEQPQPWRNHNGGMLAFGPDGYLYISFGDGGSGGDPKRNGQNLSTWLGAILRIDVDQTSEGKAYAIPADNPFVDTPEAAPEIWALGLRNVWRFAFDRANGDLWAGDVGQNEWEEIHIIERGGNYGWRRFEGMVTFDKNTDLAHGTHSEPVAVYPRNEGISVTGGYVYRGSRFPNLVGAYVYGDYVTGNIWRISRNPEGGFVNELAARSGRTIASFGEDDGGEMFATAFDGHIYRVVPSKDPADAVLHWPRKLSDTGYYLKGRDHTPAQTLIPYDVRAPFWSDGADKLRYLHLPEGSQLEWTPEGAWGVPVGAALIKTFEIDGLTRRRTLETRVIKRTETGWQAAAYVWKGKDAILAPQGRSINWLIKGGKASWQVPSSSGCAACHVDAAQYALGLTTQQLQGIPGPNGDNQLTNWITQGWLKAPDNYETAVTTQLVNPHDEQAPLSDRARSWLHVNCAMCHQPNGPGNAMIDLRLSTELTQMGLLNTVPTQGDLGIPGAKIIKPGAPELSILLRRISVLDEARMPSVGVHMVDERGVELIADWIKSLKLR
;
A
#
# COMPACT_ATOMS: atom_id res chain seq x y z
N MET A 1 26.73 -12.20 32.58
CA MET A 1 26.43 -12.05 31.14
C MET A 1 26.00 -13.42 30.64
N ARG A 2 24.71 -13.69 30.53
CA ARG A 2 24.20 -14.89 29.85
C ARG A 2 23.89 -14.46 28.41
N SER A 3 24.50 -15.14 27.46
CA SER A 3 24.19 -14.99 26.05
C SER A 3 22.72 -15.32 25.85
N VAL A 4 21.92 -14.35 25.45
CA VAL A 4 20.56 -14.60 24.98
C VAL A 4 20.71 -15.23 23.62
N SER A 5 20.37 -16.52 23.52
CA SER A 5 20.24 -17.21 22.25
C SER A 5 19.09 -16.55 21.50
N VAL A 6 19.36 -15.99 20.34
CA VAL A 6 18.32 -15.55 19.41
C VAL A 6 17.60 -16.82 18.95
N PHE A 7 16.39 -17.06 19.46
CA PHE A 7 15.55 -18.15 18.97
C PHE A 7 15.02 -17.76 17.60
N THR A 8 15.45 -18.46 16.56
CA THR A 8 14.85 -18.41 15.24
C THR A 8 13.74 -19.46 15.21
N LEU A 9 12.52 -19.09 15.60
CA LEU A 9 11.37 -19.96 15.40
C LEU A 9 11.02 -19.97 13.91
N VAL A 10 11.37 -21.06 13.21
CA VAL A 10 10.95 -21.27 11.82
C VAL A 10 9.56 -21.88 11.84
N ILE A 11 8.55 -21.06 11.57
CA ILE A 11 7.18 -21.52 11.36
C ILE A 11 7.01 -21.75 9.86
N HIS A 12 7.11 -23.01 9.43
CA HIS A 12 6.64 -23.40 8.11
C HIS A 12 5.12 -23.40 8.13
N LEU A 13 4.52 -22.33 7.62
CA LEU A 13 3.05 -22.14 7.61
C LEU A 13 2.32 -23.30 6.94
N ASP A 14 2.86 -23.78 5.83
CA ASP A 14 2.33 -24.96 5.12
C ASP A 14 2.37 -26.21 5.99
N GLU A 15 3.32 -26.27 6.89
CA GLU A 15 3.47 -27.35 7.84
C GLU A 15 2.58 -27.18 9.07
N VAL A 16 2.39 -25.98 9.59
CA VAL A 16 1.58 -25.69 10.79
C VAL A 16 0.10 -25.64 10.46
N LEU A 17 -0.26 -25.08 9.30
CA LEU A 17 -1.63 -24.87 8.86
C LEU A 17 -2.15 -25.98 7.93
N GLY A 18 -1.29 -26.93 7.49
CA GLY A 18 -1.64 -27.97 6.53
C GLY A 18 -1.88 -27.38 5.13
N ASN A 19 -2.64 -28.11 4.27
CA ASN A 19 -3.02 -27.64 2.93
C ASN A 19 -4.07 -26.51 2.95
N VAL A 20 -4.15 -25.73 4.03
CA VAL A 20 -5.08 -24.63 4.20
C VAL A 20 -4.48 -23.38 3.54
N ARG A 21 -5.20 -22.76 2.61
CA ARG A 21 -4.87 -21.41 2.14
C ARG A 21 -5.11 -20.44 3.29
N ALA A 22 -4.04 -20.06 3.98
CA ALA A 22 -4.10 -19.16 5.13
C ALA A 22 -3.02 -18.08 5.02
N VAL A 23 -3.31 -16.90 5.56
CA VAL A 23 -2.35 -15.80 5.66
C VAL A 23 -2.07 -15.55 7.13
N LEU A 24 -0.81 -15.75 7.55
CA LEU A 24 -0.36 -15.37 8.89
C LEU A 24 -0.34 -13.85 9.01
N LEU A 25 -1.05 -13.33 10.00
CA LEU A 25 -1.15 -11.90 10.26
C LEU A 25 -0.19 -11.47 11.38
N LYS A 26 -0.10 -12.23 12.47
CA LYS A 26 0.77 -11.95 13.59
C LYS A 26 1.06 -13.19 14.44
N LEU A 27 2.18 -13.12 15.19
CA LEU A 27 2.56 -14.04 16.25
C LEU A 27 2.85 -13.25 17.54
N ALA A 28 2.46 -13.78 18.70
CA ALA A 28 2.83 -13.27 20.02
C ALA A 28 3.27 -14.42 20.93
N PHE A 29 4.40 -14.27 21.60
CA PHE A 29 4.83 -15.20 22.63
C PHE A 29 4.10 -14.93 23.93
N HIS A 30 3.75 -16.00 24.65
CA HIS A 30 3.21 -15.88 26.00
C HIS A 30 4.23 -15.20 26.94
N PRO A 31 3.81 -14.37 27.92
CA PRO A 31 4.75 -13.76 28.87
C PRO A 31 5.66 -14.77 29.58
N GLU A 32 5.14 -15.96 29.88
CA GLU A 32 5.88 -17.08 30.49
C GLU A 32 6.37 -18.11 29.43
N PHE A 33 6.66 -17.67 28.19
CA PHE A 33 7.09 -18.57 27.10
C PHE A 33 8.28 -19.44 27.49
N ALA A 34 9.23 -18.90 28.24
CA ALA A 34 10.40 -19.65 28.67
C ALA A 34 10.06 -20.88 29.57
N GLN A 35 8.89 -20.86 30.24
CA GLN A 35 8.40 -21.92 31.11
C GLN A 35 7.41 -22.85 30.41
N ASN A 36 6.45 -22.27 29.63
CA ASN A 36 5.34 -23.02 29.08
C ASN A 36 5.48 -23.32 27.57
N GLY A 37 6.39 -22.63 26.86
CA GLY A 37 6.59 -22.77 25.41
C GLY A 37 5.40 -22.34 24.56
N TYR A 38 4.42 -21.60 25.13
CA TYR A 38 3.23 -21.20 24.40
C TYR A 38 3.45 -19.96 23.56
N PHE A 39 2.89 -19.97 22.35
CA PHE A 39 2.77 -18.81 21.49
C PHE A 39 1.43 -18.82 20.77
N TYR A 40 0.99 -17.64 20.37
CA TYR A 40 -0.31 -17.41 19.73
C TYR A 40 -0.10 -16.88 18.32
N VAL A 41 -0.93 -17.34 17.41
CA VAL A 41 -0.93 -16.87 16.01
C VAL A 41 -2.33 -16.39 15.64
N HIS A 42 -2.39 -15.26 14.92
CA HIS A 42 -3.60 -14.82 14.24
C HIS A 42 -3.39 -15.04 12.74
N TYR A 43 -4.30 -15.73 12.12
CA TYR A 43 -4.29 -15.99 10.68
C TYR A 43 -5.70 -15.96 10.11
N SER A 44 -5.83 -15.59 8.83
CA SER A 44 -7.08 -15.75 8.09
C SER A 44 -7.04 -17.02 7.24
N SER A 45 -8.14 -17.75 7.22
CA SER A 45 -8.33 -18.98 6.43
C SER A 45 -9.45 -18.77 5.42
N SER A 46 -9.27 -19.30 4.20
CA SER A 46 -10.21 -19.17 3.08
C SER A 46 -10.57 -20.52 2.45
N VAL A 47 -10.57 -21.59 3.25
CA VAL A 47 -10.82 -22.95 2.73
C VAL A 47 -12.29 -23.17 2.37
N GLN A 48 -13.22 -22.68 3.16
CA GLN A 48 -14.66 -22.75 2.91
C GLN A 48 -15.31 -21.35 2.98
N ASP A 49 -15.02 -20.62 4.07
CA ASP A 49 -15.45 -19.25 4.31
C ASP A 49 -14.26 -18.45 4.85
N GLU A 50 -14.27 -17.12 4.68
CA GLU A 50 -13.25 -16.26 5.29
C GLU A 50 -13.45 -16.26 6.81
N VAL A 51 -12.44 -16.71 7.55
CA VAL A 51 -12.46 -16.77 9.01
C VAL A 51 -11.14 -16.25 9.56
N GLY A 52 -11.19 -15.29 10.48
CA GLY A 52 -10.07 -14.89 11.31
C GLY A 52 -9.95 -15.87 12.49
N ILE A 53 -8.78 -16.50 12.64
CA ILE A 53 -8.53 -17.52 13.66
C ILE A 53 -7.37 -17.09 14.54
N VAL A 54 -7.59 -17.11 15.85
CA VAL A 54 -6.53 -17.02 16.85
C VAL A 54 -6.32 -18.39 17.45
N ALA A 55 -5.11 -18.93 17.31
CA ALA A 55 -4.78 -20.25 17.84
C ALA A 55 -3.49 -20.20 18.68
N ARG A 56 -3.47 -20.99 19.76
CA ARG A 56 -2.28 -21.27 20.57
C ARG A 56 -1.57 -22.50 20.04
N TYR A 57 -0.26 -22.43 20.02
CA TYR A 57 0.65 -23.55 19.81
C TYR A 57 1.65 -23.63 20.95
N GLN A 58 2.38 -24.74 21.00
CA GLN A 58 3.51 -24.94 21.90
C GLN A 58 4.76 -25.24 21.07
N VAL A 59 5.90 -24.81 21.52
CA VAL A 59 7.18 -25.17 20.91
C VAL A 59 7.43 -26.67 21.08
N SER A 60 8.10 -27.29 20.10
CA SER A 60 8.45 -28.72 20.18
C SER A 60 9.41 -28.99 21.33
N SER A 61 9.22 -30.12 22.01
CA SER A 61 10.15 -30.60 23.04
C SER A 61 11.47 -31.13 22.44
N GLU A 62 11.48 -31.47 21.16
CA GLU A 62 12.63 -32.04 20.47
C GLU A 62 13.50 -30.93 19.80
N ASP A 63 12.87 -29.87 19.30
CA ASP A 63 13.56 -28.74 18.69
C ASP A 63 12.89 -27.42 19.11
N PRO A 64 13.59 -26.57 19.91
CA PRO A 64 13.04 -25.31 20.39
C PRO A 64 12.78 -24.28 19.27
N ASN A 65 13.22 -24.52 18.05
CA ASN A 65 12.96 -23.67 16.89
C ASN A 65 11.75 -24.13 16.06
N GLN A 66 11.07 -25.20 16.46
CA GLN A 66 9.92 -25.73 15.74
C GLN A 66 8.67 -25.72 16.61
N ALA A 67 7.52 -25.50 15.95
CA ALA A 67 6.22 -25.63 16.56
C ALA A 67 5.78 -27.10 16.65
N ASN A 68 5.20 -27.50 17.79
CA ASN A 68 4.47 -28.77 17.88
C ASN A 68 3.08 -28.56 17.24
N ARG A 69 2.83 -29.15 16.08
CA ARG A 69 1.57 -29.04 15.32
C ARG A 69 0.38 -29.60 16.09
N ASP A 70 0.58 -30.70 16.76
CA ASP A 70 -0.49 -31.41 17.48
C ASP A 70 -0.96 -30.64 18.72
N SER A 71 -0.18 -29.63 19.16
CA SER A 71 -0.53 -28.74 20.28
C SER A 71 -1.53 -27.66 19.91
N ARG A 72 -1.95 -27.56 18.63
CA ARG A 72 -2.88 -26.51 18.16
C ARG A 72 -4.15 -26.49 19.01
N LYS A 73 -4.44 -25.37 19.61
CA LYS A 73 -5.69 -25.08 20.31
C LYS A 73 -6.29 -23.79 19.76
N VAL A 74 -7.46 -23.87 19.16
CA VAL A 74 -8.20 -22.68 18.73
C VAL A 74 -8.67 -21.92 19.96
N ILE A 75 -8.41 -20.62 20.00
CA ILE A 75 -8.82 -19.69 21.06
C ILE A 75 -10.07 -18.94 20.61
N LEU A 76 -10.01 -18.31 19.41
CA LEU A 76 -11.11 -17.54 18.83
C LEU A 76 -11.26 -17.88 17.34
N GLU A 77 -12.51 -17.86 16.88
CA GLU A 77 -12.86 -17.91 15.44
C GLU A 77 -13.88 -16.82 15.17
N GLN A 78 -13.53 -15.90 14.25
CA GLN A 78 -14.39 -14.81 13.82
C GLN A 78 -14.68 -14.92 12.32
N PRO A 79 -15.91 -15.22 11.91
CA PRO A 79 -16.30 -15.14 10.52
C PRO A 79 -16.10 -13.73 9.95
N GLN A 80 -15.50 -13.66 8.78
CA GLN A 80 -15.22 -12.40 8.08
C GLN A 80 -16.20 -12.23 6.92
N PRO A 81 -17.01 -11.16 6.90
CA PRO A 81 -17.95 -10.92 5.80
C PRO A 81 -17.30 -10.76 4.43
N TRP A 82 -16.06 -10.23 4.42
CA TRP A 82 -15.23 -10.01 3.23
C TRP A 82 -13.76 -10.36 3.49
N ARG A 83 -12.96 -10.37 2.41
CA ARG A 83 -11.55 -10.78 2.43
C ARG A 83 -10.57 -9.69 2.87
N ASN A 84 -11.04 -8.51 3.14
CA ASN A 84 -10.25 -7.37 3.61
C ASN A 84 -10.71 -6.92 5.00
N HIS A 85 -9.92 -6.06 5.65
CA HIS A 85 -10.12 -5.56 7.01
C HIS A 85 -10.19 -6.66 8.07
N ASN A 86 -9.27 -7.59 8.00
CA ASN A 86 -9.21 -8.71 8.96
C ASN A 86 -8.52 -8.31 10.28
N GLY A 87 -7.97 -7.09 10.38
CA GLY A 87 -7.14 -6.68 11.51
C GLY A 87 -5.88 -7.51 11.58
N GLY A 88 -5.69 -8.26 12.68
CA GLY A 88 -4.70 -9.31 12.75
C GLY A 88 -3.60 -9.12 13.77
N MET A 89 -3.54 -8.00 14.50
CA MET A 89 -2.52 -7.80 15.51
C MET A 89 -2.84 -8.60 16.78
N LEU A 90 -1.80 -9.17 17.38
CA LEU A 90 -1.78 -9.78 18.70
C LEU A 90 -0.65 -9.15 19.53
N ALA A 91 -0.91 -8.83 20.78
CA ALA A 91 0.11 -8.52 21.77
C ALA A 91 -0.39 -8.80 23.19
N PHE A 92 0.50 -9.21 24.08
CA PHE A 92 0.22 -9.23 25.50
C PHE A 92 0.40 -7.83 26.09
N GLY A 93 -0.58 -7.39 26.86
CA GLY A 93 -0.50 -6.14 27.60
C GLY A 93 0.40 -6.26 28.84
N PRO A 94 0.76 -5.12 29.46
CA PRO A 94 1.51 -5.10 30.72
C PRO A 94 0.74 -5.75 31.86
N ASP A 95 -0.56 -5.96 31.72
CA ASP A 95 -1.47 -6.65 32.63
C ASP A 95 -1.49 -8.18 32.43
N GLY A 96 -0.74 -8.71 31.48
CA GLY A 96 -0.62 -10.13 31.15
C GLY A 96 -1.73 -10.71 30.27
N TYR A 97 -2.75 -9.92 29.93
CA TYR A 97 -3.84 -10.36 29.04
C TYR A 97 -3.49 -10.22 27.56
N LEU A 98 -4.13 -11.04 26.73
CA LEU A 98 -3.95 -11.01 25.28
C LEU A 98 -4.91 -10.01 24.64
N TYR A 99 -4.36 -9.05 23.90
CA TYR A 99 -5.09 -8.09 23.09
C TYR A 99 -5.07 -8.50 21.62
N ILE A 100 -6.22 -8.33 20.94
CA ILE A 100 -6.44 -8.83 19.58
C ILE A 100 -7.21 -7.78 18.79
N SER A 101 -6.72 -7.38 17.61
CA SER A 101 -7.49 -6.50 16.73
C SER A 101 -8.25 -7.30 15.66
N PHE A 102 -9.53 -6.92 15.45
CA PHE A 102 -10.32 -7.28 14.29
C PHE A 102 -10.75 -5.99 13.57
N GLY A 103 -10.69 -5.99 12.23
CA GLY A 103 -11.28 -4.91 11.45
C GLY A 103 -12.81 -5.03 11.38
N ASP A 104 -13.44 -4.07 10.71
CA ASP A 104 -14.91 -4.00 10.56
C ASP A 104 -15.52 -5.13 9.72
N GLY A 105 -14.68 -6.05 9.24
CA GLY A 105 -15.06 -7.20 8.41
C GLY A 105 -15.09 -6.91 6.92
N GLY A 106 -14.66 -5.70 6.51
CA GLY A 106 -14.33 -5.38 5.11
C GLY A 106 -15.41 -4.71 4.28
N SER A 107 -15.20 -4.75 2.96
CA SER A 107 -15.87 -3.92 1.96
C SER A 107 -15.47 -2.44 2.08
N GLY A 108 -16.21 -1.52 1.43
CA GLY A 108 -16.05 -0.07 1.59
C GLY A 108 -17.14 0.50 2.49
N GLY A 109 -16.77 1.39 3.41
CA GLY A 109 -17.70 2.13 4.26
C GLY A 109 -18.47 1.30 5.27
N ASP A 110 -17.98 0.12 5.67
CA ASP A 110 -18.62 -0.76 6.68
C ASP A 110 -20.14 -0.94 6.46
N PRO A 111 -20.57 -1.62 5.39
CA PRO A 111 -21.99 -1.70 5.05
C PRO A 111 -22.83 -2.46 6.09
N LYS A 112 -22.19 -3.24 6.97
CA LYS A 112 -22.86 -3.94 8.08
C LYS A 112 -22.86 -3.16 9.39
N ARG A 113 -22.21 -1.98 9.44
CA ARG A 113 -22.08 -1.13 10.63
C ARG A 113 -21.44 -1.84 11.82
N ASN A 114 -20.48 -2.72 11.53
CA ASN A 114 -19.82 -3.51 12.56
C ASN A 114 -18.99 -2.65 13.53
N GLY A 115 -18.37 -1.56 13.04
CA GLY A 115 -17.59 -0.65 13.88
C GLY A 115 -18.39 -0.03 15.03
N GLN A 116 -19.71 0.07 14.91
CA GLN A 116 -20.61 0.55 15.97
C GLN A 116 -21.58 -0.54 16.46
N ASN A 117 -21.14 -1.81 16.48
CA ASN A 117 -21.96 -2.92 16.93
C ASN A 117 -21.27 -3.71 18.05
N LEU A 118 -21.69 -3.48 19.29
CA LEU A 118 -21.15 -4.16 20.46
C LEU A 118 -21.41 -5.68 20.52
N SER A 119 -22.32 -6.23 19.71
CA SER A 119 -22.60 -7.67 19.71
C SER A 119 -21.63 -8.50 18.85
N THR A 120 -20.65 -7.88 18.20
CA THR A 120 -19.63 -8.53 17.36
C THR A 120 -18.23 -8.10 17.74
N TRP A 121 -17.22 -8.92 17.45
CA TRP A 121 -15.82 -8.59 17.63
C TRP A 121 -15.25 -7.72 16.48
N LEU A 122 -16.02 -7.53 15.41
CA LEU A 122 -15.59 -6.76 14.25
C LEU A 122 -15.53 -5.26 14.57
N GLY A 123 -14.50 -4.59 14.05
CA GLY A 123 -14.26 -3.17 14.30
C GLY A 123 -13.81 -2.84 15.74
N ALA A 124 -13.12 -3.79 16.38
CA ALA A 124 -12.77 -3.71 17.79
C ALA A 124 -11.35 -4.21 18.11
N ILE A 125 -10.85 -3.80 19.26
CA ILE A 125 -9.76 -4.46 19.97
C ILE A 125 -10.37 -5.23 21.13
N LEU A 126 -10.04 -6.51 21.24
CA LEU A 126 -10.47 -7.42 22.29
C LEU A 126 -9.38 -7.56 23.34
N ARG A 127 -9.78 -7.93 24.59
CA ARG A 127 -8.88 -8.28 25.68
C ARG A 127 -9.39 -9.53 26.38
N ILE A 128 -8.57 -10.58 26.43
CA ILE A 128 -8.93 -11.89 26.98
C ILE A 128 -7.83 -12.45 27.89
N ASP A 129 -8.22 -13.27 28.86
CA ASP A 129 -7.32 -14.04 29.72
C ASP A 129 -7.15 -15.45 29.13
N VAL A 130 -5.95 -15.75 28.64
CA VAL A 130 -5.61 -17.05 28.01
C VAL A 130 -5.06 -18.08 29.00
N ASP A 131 -4.82 -17.69 30.24
CA ASP A 131 -4.36 -18.55 31.32
C ASP A 131 -5.53 -19.22 32.04
N GLN A 132 -6.72 -18.64 31.93
CA GLN A 132 -7.94 -19.17 32.52
C GLN A 132 -8.91 -19.60 31.42
N THR A 133 -9.90 -20.39 31.77
CA THR A 133 -10.99 -20.80 30.89
C THR A 133 -12.33 -20.53 31.57
N SER A 134 -13.35 -20.18 30.77
CA SER A 134 -14.73 -20.11 31.20
C SER A 134 -15.57 -21.18 30.51
N GLU A 135 -16.77 -21.41 31.01
CA GLU A 135 -17.67 -22.40 30.42
C GLU A 135 -17.89 -22.14 28.90
N GLY A 136 -17.56 -23.14 28.09
CA GLY A 136 -17.68 -23.07 26.62
C GLY A 136 -16.60 -22.26 25.90
N LYS A 137 -15.63 -21.64 26.60
CA LYS A 137 -14.55 -20.83 26.00
C LYS A 137 -13.17 -21.37 26.37
N ALA A 138 -12.24 -21.24 25.43
CA ALA A 138 -10.83 -21.61 25.64
C ALA A 138 -10.02 -20.53 26.41
N TYR A 139 -10.67 -19.48 26.87
CA TYR A 139 -10.15 -18.32 27.61
C TYR A 139 -11.18 -17.84 28.62
N ALA A 140 -10.80 -16.94 29.51
CA ALA A 140 -11.71 -16.24 30.42
C ALA A 140 -11.82 -14.75 30.01
N ILE A 141 -12.87 -14.11 30.51
CA ILE A 141 -13.09 -12.66 30.37
C ILE A 141 -12.55 -11.97 31.60
N PRO A 142 -11.59 -11.02 31.50
CA PRO A 142 -11.16 -10.20 32.60
C PRO A 142 -12.34 -9.41 33.19
N ALA A 143 -12.51 -9.47 34.50
CA ALA A 143 -13.68 -8.89 35.18
C ALA A 143 -13.77 -7.37 35.05
N ASP A 144 -12.67 -6.72 34.73
CA ASP A 144 -12.56 -5.28 34.51
C ASP A 144 -12.66 -4.87 33.03
N ASN A 145 -13.04 -5.77 32.13
CA ASN A 145 -13.38 -5.38 30.78
C ASN A 145 -14.58 -4.41 30.76
N PRO A 146 -14.60 -3.43 29.85
CA PRO A 146 -15.57 -2.32 29.94
C PRO A 146 -17.04 -2.74 29.73
N PHE A 147 -17.28 -3.86 29.05
CA PHE A 147 -18.64 -4.25 28.62
C PHE A 147 -19.13 -5.57 29.24
N VAL A 148 -18.51 -6.07 30.31
CA VAL A 148 -18.90 -7.33 30.96
C VAL A 148 -20.34 -7.31 31.50
N ASP A 149 -20.80 -6.15 31.95
CA ASP A 149 -22.15 -5.96 32.50
C ASP A 149 -23.11 -5.29 31.50
N THR A 150 -22.70 -5.13 30.25
CA THR A 150 -23.53 -4.49 29.21
C THR A 150 -24.34 -5.57 28.48
N PRO A 151 -25.70 -5.53 28.58
CA PRO A 151 -26.53 -6.50 27.87
C PRO A 151 -26.24 -6.55 26.38
N GLU A 152 -26.20 -7.75 25.80
CA GLU A 152 -25.98 -8.02 24.38
C GLU A 152 -24.59 -7.60 23.84
N ALA A 153 -23.73 -6.99 24.65
CA ALA A 153 -22.38 -6.69 24.25
C ALA A 153 -21.47 -7.93 24.37
N ALA A 154 -20.51 -8.06 23.44
CA ALA A 154 -19.44 -9.03 23.56
C ALA A 154 -18.46 -8.59 24.67
N PRO A 155 -18.35 -9.34 25.78
CA PRO A 155 -17.57 -8.92 26.94
C PRO A 155 -16.05 -8.94 26.70
N GLU A 156 -15.60 -9.49 25.58
CA GLU A 156 -14.21 -9.47 25.12
C GLU A 156 -13.76 -8.07 24.68
N ILE A 157 -14.70 -7.21 24.28
CA ILE A 157 -14.38 -5.89 23.70
C ILE A 157 -13.69 -5.01 24.73
N TRP A 158 -12.50 -4.51 24.38
CA TRP A 158 -11.75 -3.49 25.10
C TRP A 158 -12.03 -2.08 24.58
N ALA A 159 -12.10 -1.94 23.25
CA ALA A 159 -12.37 -0.69 22.54
C ALA A 159 -13.05 -0.98 21.21
N LEU A 160 -13.87 -0.05 20.69
CA LEU A 160 -14.68 -0.21 19.49
C LEU A 160 -14.61 1.02 18.58
N GLY A 161 -15.30 0.95 17.43
CA GLY A 161 -15.37 2.07 16.50
C GLY A 161 -14.10 2.22 15.66
N LEU A 162 -13.41 1.12 15.44
CA LEU A 162 -12.18 1.03 14.64
C LEU A 162 -12.49 0.41 13.28
N ARG A 163 -11.76 0.84 12.24
CA ARG A 163 -12.00 0.33 10.90
C ARG A 163 -11.14 -0.90 10.57
N ASN A 164 -9.82 -0.77 10.68
CA ASN A 164 -8.90 -1.87 10.41
C ASN A 164 -7.55 -1.59 11.07
N VAL A 165 -7.46 -1.82 12.37
CA VAL A 165 -6.20 -1.70 13.11
C VAL A 165 -5.24 -2.77 12.65
N TRP A 166 -4.26 -2.36 11.82
CA TRP A 166 -3.29 -3.29 11.25
C TRP A 166 -2.20 -3.64 12.27
N ARG A 167 -1.61 -2.61 12.93
CA ARG A 167 -0.66 -2.82 14.03
C ARG A 167 -0.98 -1.92 15.20
N PHE A 168 -0.83 -2.49 16.38
CA PHE A 168 -0.81 -1.77 17.63
C PHE A 168 0.39 -2.23 18.49
N ALA A 169 0.81 -1.40 19.43
CA ALA A 169 1.90 -1.72 20.35
C ALA A 169 1.70 -1.01 21.69
N PHE A 170 2.12 -1.68 22.76
CA PHE A 170 2.20 -1.06 24.08
C PHE A 170 3.51 -0.28 24.21
N ASP A 171 3.42 0.95 24.72
CA ASP A 171 4.59 1.64 25.23
C ASP A 171 5.09 0.94 26.50
N ARG A 172 6.26 0.31 26.43
CA ARG A 172 6.81 -0.47 27.54
C ARG A 172 7.17 0.36 28.78
N ALA A 173 7.13 1.71 28.70
CA ALA A 173 7.45 2.58 29.81
C ALA A 173 6.23 2.98 30.65
N ASN A 174 5.05 3.13 30.03
CA ASN A 174 3.85 3.63 30.71
C ASN A 174 2.58 2.80 30.44
N GLY A 175 2.66 1.84 29.50
CA GLY A 175 1.54 0.95 29.16
C GLY A 175 0.52 1.54 28.18
N ASP A 176 0.71 2.74 27.64
CA ASP A 176 -0.16 3.30 26.61
C ASP A 176 -0.23 2.37 25.39
N LEU A 177 -1.45 2.06 24.96
CA LEU A 177 -1.69 1.22 23.78
C LEU A 177 -1.84 2.11 22.54
N TRP A 178 -0.83 2.14 21.69
CA TRP A 178 -0.82 2.89 20.44
C TRP A 178 -1.28 2.03 19.26
N ALA A 179 -2.13 2.57 18.40
CA ALA A 179 -2.68 1.85 17.25
C ALA A 179 -2.67 2.72 15.99
N GLY A 180 -2.35 2.09 14.84
CA GLY A 180 -2.59 2.65 13.52
C GLY A 180 -3.85 2.04 12.93
N ASP A 181 -4.86 2.87 12.65
CA ASP A 181 -6.13 2.45 12.07
C ASP A 181 -6.24 2.94 10.61
N VAL A 182 -6.39 1.98 9.69
CA VAL A 182 -6.44 2.27 8.25
C VAL A 182 -7.77 2.92 7.89
N GLY A 183 -7.70 4.14 7.37
CA GLY A 183 -8.87 4.93 7.00
C GLY A 183 -9.57 4.47 5.71
N GLN A 184 -10.64 5.16 5.34
CA GLN A 184 -11.47 4.79 4.17
C GLN A 184 -11.06 5.55 2.91
N ASN A 185 -11.22 6.89 2.91
CA ASN A 185 -11.10 7.72 1.71
C ASN A 185 -10.14 8.90 1.85
N GLU A 186 -10.08 9.54 3.01
CA GLU A 186 -9.42 10.83 3.20
C GLU A 186 -8.27 10.79 4.20
N TRP A 187 -8.41 10.01 5.29
CA TRP A 187 -7.50 10.08 6.43
C TRP A 187 -7.01 8.71 6.85
N GLU A 188 -5.76 8.64 7.26
CA GLU A 188 -5.17 7.57 8.05
C GLU A 188 -5.03 8.04 9.50
N GLU A 189 -5.24 7.15 10.47
CA GLU A 189 -5.45 7.53 11.88
C GLU A 189 -4.45 6.86 12.81
N ILE A 190 -4.00 7.62 13.82
CA ILE A 190 -3.19 7.12 14.94
C ILE A 190 -3.93 7.40 16.23
N HIS A 191 -4.11 6.38 17.05
CA HIS A 191 -4.83 6.44 18.31
C HIS A 191 -3.98 6.00 19.50
N ILE A 192 -4.32 6.52 20.69
CA ILE A 192 -4.02 5.87 21.96
C ILE A 192 -5.32 5.21 22.41
N ILE A 193 -5.29 3.90 22.58
CA ILE A 193 -6.47 3.10 22.84
C ILE A 193 -6.73 3.03 24.33
N GLU A 194 -7.88 3.52 24.74
CA GLU A 194 -8.33 3.55 26.13
C GLU A 194 -9.41 2.50 26.39
N ARG A 195 -9.55 2.08 27.66
CA ARG A 195 -10.59 1.18 28.10
C ARG A 195 -11.99 1.74 27.82
N GLY A 196 -12.79 1.03 27.03
CA GLY A 196 -14.14 1.45 26.65
C GLY A 196 -14.19 2.58 25.59
N GLY A 197 -13.03 2.95 25.01
CA GLY A 197 -12.95 3.99 24.01
C GLY A 197 -13.74 3.66 22.74
N ASN A 198 -14.42 4.66 22.16
CA ASN A 198 -15.11 4.56 20.87
C ASN A 198 -14.45 5.50 19.87
N TYR A 199 -13.80 4.96 18.86
CA TYR A 199 -12.99 5.68 17.86
C TYR A 199 -13.80 6.13 16.64
N GLY A 200 -15.10 5.92 16.68
CA GLY A 200 -16.08 6.62 15.87
C GLY A 200 -16.36 6.04 14.49
N TRP A 201 -15.59 5.09 13.97
CA TRP A 201 -15.89 4.44 12.71
C TRP A 201 -17.24 3.69 12.79
N ARG A 202 -18.16 3.82 11.83
CA ARG A 202 -18.13 4.56 10.55
C ARG A 202 -18.82 5.96 10.61
N ARG A 203 -19.17 6.47 11.78
CA ARG A 203 -19.70 7.84 11.86
C ARG A 203 -18.66 8.87 11.48
N PHE A 204 -17.41 8.63 11.89
CA PHE A 204 -16.28 9.51 11.60
C PHE A 204 -15.20 8.77 10.82
N GLU A 205 -14.44 9.52 10.02
CA GLU A 205 -13.14 9.18 9.45
C GLU A 205 -12.19 10.31 9.82
N GLY A 206 -11.18 10.02 10.64
CA GLY A 206 -10.35 11.05 11.25
C GLY A 206 -11.20 12.02 12.07
N MET A 207 -11.05 13.30 11.75
CA MET A 207 -11.74 14.41 12.42
C MET A 207 -13.05 14.82 11.71
N VAL A 208 -13.45 14.12 10.65
CA VAL A 208 -14.60 14.53 9.81
C VAL A 208 -15.73 13.52 9.87
N THR A 209 -16.95 13.97 9.68
CA THR A 209 -18.13 13.10 9.61
C THR A 209 -18.12 12.35 8.29
N PHE A 210 -18.05 11.00 8.34
CA PHE A 210 -18.20 10.11 7.19
C PHE A 210 -19.67 9.74 6.96
N ASP A 211 -20.35 9.17 7.96
CA ASP A 211 -21.78 8.84 7.87
C ASP A 211 -22.59 9.43 9.02
N LYS A 212 -23.28 10.53 8.73
CA LYS A 212 -24.14 11.23 9.70
C LYS A 212 -25.32 10.40 10.22
N ASN A 213 -25.69 9.31 9.53
CA ASN A 213 -26.83 8.45 9.89
C ASN A 213 -26.40 7.25 10.76
N THR A 214 -25.13 7.16 11.15
CA THR A 214 -24.64 6.18 12.11
C THR A 214 -24.53 6.83 13.47
N ASP A 215 -25.22 6.28 14.48
CA ASP A 215 -25.07 6.70 15.87
C ASP A 215 -23.88 5.98 16.52
N LEU A 216 -23.28 6.60 17.54
CA LEU A 216 -22.26 5.96 18.35
C LEU A 216 -22.93 4.95 19.28
N ALA A 217 -22.43 3.71 19.27
CA ALA A 217 -22.98 2.62 20.09
C ALA A 217 -22.70 2.82 21.60
N HIS A 218 -21.64 3.56 21.94
CA HIS A 218 -21.23 3.83 23.32
C HIS A 218 -20.42 5.13 23.40
N GLY A 219 -20.60 5.87 24.48
CA GLY A 219 -19.76 7.01 24.87
C GLY A 219 -19.75 8.16 23.85
N THR A 220 -18.61 8.81 23.77
CA THR A 220 -18.31 9.90 22.82
C THR A 220 -17.18 9.49 21.90
N HIS A 221 -17.03 10.17 20.78
CA HIS A 221 -15.93 9.95 19.86
C HIS A 221 -14.59 10.29 20.53
N SER A 222 -13.71 9.28 20.60
CA SER A 222 -12.31 9.45 20.98
C SER A 222 -11.52 9.84 19.75
N GLU A 223 -11.17 11.13 19.63
CA GLU A 223 -10.46 11.64 18.47
C GLU A 223 -9.07 11.03 18.32
N PRO A 224 -8.55 10.86 17.07
CA PRO A 224 -7.19 10.40 16.87
C PRO A 224 -6.16 11.41 17.40
N VAL A 225 -5.03 10.93 17.91
CA VAL A 225 -3.91 11.79 18.36
C VAL A 225 -3.15 12.40 17.18
N ALA A 226 -3.23 11.76 16.02
CA ALA A 226 -2.72 12.28 14.75
C ALA A 226 -3.46 11.66 13.57
N VAL A 227 -3.58 12.44 12.50
CA VAL A 227 -4.06 11.98 11.20
C VAL A 227 -3.11 12.44 10.11
N TYR A 228 -3.09 11.73 8.98
CA TYR A 228 -2.47 12.23 7.76
C TYR A 228 -3.35 11.92 6.54
N PRO A 229 -3.37 12.84 5.55
CA PRO A 229 -4.26 12.73 4.41
C PRO A 229 -3.72 11.74 3.35
N ARG A 230 -4.61 11.27 2.48
CA ARG A 230 -4.30 10.32 1.39
C ARG A 230 -3.21 10.79 0.41
N ASN A 231 -2.92 12.07 0.35
CA ASN A 231 -1.81 12.59 -0.46
C ASN A 231 -0.44 12.50 0.23
N GLU A 232 -0.40 12.10 1.51
CA GLU A 232 0.84 11.86 2.26
C GLU A 232 1.10 10.38 2.51
N GLY A 233 0.05 9.57 2.59
CA GLY A 233 0.11 8.12 2.71
C GLY A 233 -1.24 7.49 2.37
N ILE A 234 -1.31 6.16 2.28
CA ILE A 234 -2.47 5.45 1.74
C ILE A 234 -2.97 4.35 2.66
N SER A 235 -2.10 3.82 3.51
CA SER A 235 -2.45 2.74 4.44
C SER A 235 -1.46 2.72 5.59
N VAL A 236 -1.90 3.17 6.75
CA VAL A 236 -1.07 3.18 7.94
C VAL A 236 -0.69 1.76 8.37
N THR A 237 0.59 1.54 8.58
CA THR A 237 1.07 0.27 9.15
C THR A 237 0.95 0.26 10.67
N GLY A 238 1.11 1.40 11.32
CA GLY A 238 1.34 1.51 12.77
C GLY A 238 2.82 1.44 13.11
N GLY A 239 3.18 1.30 14.37
CA GLY A 239 4.56 1.40 14.82
C GLY A 239 4.75 1.10 16.31
N TYR A 240 5.83 1.66 16.89
CA TYR A 240 6.20 1.49 18.30
C TYR A 240 6.64 2.82 18.93
N VAL A 241 6.48 2.96 20.23
CA VAL A 241 7.13 4.03 20.98
C VAL A 241 8.59 3.65 21.19
N TYR A 242 9.50 4.45 20.64
CA TYR A 242 10.92 4.16 20.74
C TYR A 242 11.41 4.27 22.19
N ARG A 243 12.02 3.21 22.69
CA ARG A 243 12.57 3.09 24.05
C ARG A 243 14.03 2.60 24.06
N GLY A 244 14.64 2.52 22.89
CA GLY A 244 16.05 2.16 22.75
C GLY A 244 16.99 3.24 23.28
N SER A 245 18.27 2.88 23.37
CA SER A 245 19.33 3.75 23.90
C SER A 245 20.17 4.45 22.83
N ARG A 246 20.10 3.98 21.58
CA ARG A 246 20.96 4.46 20.49
C ARG A 246 20.58 5.85 19.99
N PHE A 247 19.30 6.22 20.12
CA PHE A 247 18.76 7.47 19.58
C PHE A 247 18.02 8.27 20.66
N PRO A 248 18.75 8.97 21.56
CA PRO A 248 18.16 9.71 22.67
C PRO A 248 17.06 10.70 22.23
N ASN A 249 17.17 11.27 21.04
CA ASN A 249 16.18 12.21 20.50
C ASN A 249 14.87 11.55 20.02
N LEU A 250 14.81 10.22 19.95
CA LEU A 250 13.59 9.47 19.61
C LEU A 250 12.91 8.88 20.85
N VAL A 251 13.58 8.86 22.01
CA VAL A 251 13.03 8.26 23.23
C VAL A 251 11.70 8.91 23.60
N GLY A 252 10.64 8.09 23.67
CA GLY A 252 9.29 8.53 23.95
C GLY A 252 8.48 8.96 22.71
N ALA A 253 9.05 9.00 21.54
CA ALA A 253 8.33 9.24 20.31
C ALA A 253 7.72 7.94 19.76
N TYR A 254 6.46 7.99 19.34
CA TYR A 254 5.84 6.92 18.55
C TYR A 254 6.32 7.04 17.10
N VAL A 255 7.06 6.02 16.65
CA VAL A 255 7.58 5.95 15.28
C VAL A 255 6.73 4.95 14.50
N TYR A 256 6.15 5.39 13.39
CA TYR A 256 5.23 4.59 12.60
C TYR A 256 5.39 4.83 11.10
N GLY A 257 4.82 3.96 10.28
CA GLY A 257 4.98 4.03 8.83
C GLY A 257 3.70 3.84 8.05
N ASP A 258 3.78 4.15 6.74
CA ASP A 258 2.76 3.86 5.75
C ASP A 258 3.20 2.70 4.85
N TYR A 259 2.30 1.76 4.65
CA TYR A 259 2.52 0.56 3.85
C TYR A 259 2.86 0.87 2.39
N VAL A 260 2.12 1.79 1.75
CA VAL A 260 2.22 2.02 0.31
C VAL A 260 3.35 2.98 -0.02
N THR A 261 3.45 4.09 0.70
CA THR A 261 4.42 5.16 0.39
C THR A 261 5.78 4.92 1.01
N GLY A 262 5.84 4.11 2.07
CA GLY A 262 7.05 3.91 2.86
C GLY A 262 7.49 5.15 3.63
N ASN A 263 6.60 6.12 3.79
CA ASN A 263 6.83 7.25 4.67
C ASN A 263 6.87 6.78 6.12
N ILE A 264 7.75 7.37 6.91
CA ILE A 264 7.90 7.10 8.34
C ILE A 264 7.75 8.43 9.07
N TRP A 265 6.84 8.47 10.03
CA TRP A 265 6.62 9.62 10.91
C TRP A 265 7.05 9.33 12.32
N ARG A 266 7.18 10.40 13.10
CA ARG A 266 7.29 10.35 14.55
C ARG A 266 6.23 11.25 15.19
N ILE A 267 5.59 10.77 16.23
CA ILE A 267 4.73 11.57 17.11
C ILE A 267 5.46 11.78 18.42
N SER A 268 5.62 13.02 18.80
CA SER A 268 6.23 13.41 20.08
C SER A 268 5.25 14.24 20.89
N ARG A 269 5.28 14.12 22.24
CA ARG A 269 4.52 15.02 23.11
C ARG A 269 5.20 16.39 23.12
N ASN A 270 4.43 17.44 22.97
CA ASN A 270 4.94 18.80 23.14
C ASN A 270 4.90 19.20 24.63
N PRO A 271 5.67 20.22 25.05
CA PRO A 271 5.67 20.70 26.44
C PRO A 271 4.32 21.20 26.94
N GLU A 272 3.41 21.58 26.04
CA GLU A 272 2.07 22.10 26.34
C GLU A 272 1.02 21.01 26.48
N GLY A 273 1.41 19.73 26.35
CA GLY A 273 0.54 18.56 26.56
C GLY A 273 -0.12 18.01 25.30
N GLY A 274 0.12 18.59 24.11
CA GLY A 274 -0.36 18.08 22.82
C GLY A 274 0.63 17.13 22.17
N PHE A 275 0.31 16.74 20.91
CA PHE A 275 1.14 15.90 20.08
C PHE A 275 1.62 16.67 18.82
N VAL A 276 2.85 16.39 18.40
CA VAL A 276 3.42 16.88 17.14
C VAL A 276 3.75 15.69 16.27
N ASN A 277 3.12 15.64 15.09
CA ASN A 277 3.36 14.60 14.09
C ASN A 277 4.28 15.14 12.99
N GLU A 278 5.44 14.53 12.81
CA GLU A 278 6.47 14.98 11.86
C GLU A 278 6.90 13.82 10.97
N LEU A 279 7.00 14.10 9.65
CA LEU A 279 7.61 13.15 8.72
C LEU A 279 9.12 13.04 9.05
N ALA A 280 9.53 11.84 9.47
CA ALA A 280 10.91 11.56 9.90
C ALA A 280 11.78 11.01 8.75
N ALA A 281 11.19 10.18 7.86
CA ALA A 281 11.94 9.61 6.74
C ALA A 281 10.99 9.17 5.59
N ARG A 282 11.57 8.97 4.42
CA ARG A 282 10.96 8.30 3.27
C ARG A 282 11.79 7.08 2.93
N SER A 283 11.33 5.89 3.33
CA SER A 283 12.08 4.65 3.10
C SER A 283 12.02 4.18 1.65
N GLY A 284 10.97 4.57 0.92
CA GLY A 284 10.65 4.04 -0.40
C GLY A 284 10.35 2.54 -0.38
N ARG A 285 10.03 1.94 0.78
CA ARG A 285 9.77 0.52 0.96
C ARG A 285 8.31 0.29 1.30
N THR A 286 7.77 -0.84 0.87
CA THR A 286 6.43 -1.28 1.27
C THR A 286 6.51 -1.88 2.68
N ILE A 287 6.29 -1.05 3.71
CA ILE A 287 6.51 -1.42 5.11
C ILE A 287 5.33 -2.26 5.61
N ALA A 288 5.56 -3.54 5.89
CA ALA A 288 4.54 -4.48 6.34
C ALA A 288 4.30 -4.40 7.85
N SER A 289 5.35 -4.19 8.65
CA SER A 289 5.28 -4.19 10.11
C SER A 289 6.50 -3.52 10.73
N PHE A 290 6.38 -3.17 12.00
CA PHE A 290 7.51 -2.83 12.86
C PHE A 290 7.64 -3.87 13.98
N GLY A 291 8.80 -3.86 14.61
CA GLY A 291 9.11 -4.63 15.81
C GLY A 291 10.22 -3.94 16.59
N GLU A 292 10.44 -4.41 17.81
CA GLU A 292 11.53 -3.94 18.66
C GLU A 292 12.27 -5.13 19.28
N ASP A 293 13.55 -4.94 19.57
CA ASP A 293 14.33 -5.90 20.35
C ASP A 293 14.16 -5.67 21.86
N ASP A 294 14.78 -6.55 22.67
CA ASP A 294 14.74 -6.43 24.13
C ASP A 294 15.29 -5.10 24.66
N GLY A 295 16.20 -4.48 23.90
CA GLY A 295 16.76 -3.16 24.18
C GLY A 295 15.88 -1.98 23.76
N GLY A 296 14.73 -2.24 23.10
CA GLY A 296 13.84 -1.21 22.59
C GLY A 296 14.32 -0.57 21.28
N GLU A 297 15.29 -1.20 20.59
CA GLU A 297 15.73 -0.75 19.27
C GLU A 297 14.74 -1.24 18.21
N MET A 298 14.36 -0.34 17.29
CA MET A 298 13.30 -0.61 16.33
C MET A 298 13.80 -1.22 15.01
N PHE A 299 12.97 -2.09 14.47
CA PHE A 299 13.12 -2.69 13.16
C PHE A 299 11.83 -2.53 12.36
N ALA A 300 11.96 -2.54 11.03
CA ALA A 300 10.85 -2.59 10.10
C ALA A 300 11.00 -3.80 9.18
N THR A 301 9.90 -4.48 8.88
CA THR A 301 9.85 -5.52 7.84
C THR A 301 9.19 -4.96 6.59
N ALA A 302 9.71 -5.31 5.43
CA ALA A 302 9.16 -4.88 4.15
C ALA A 302 8.86 -6.07 3.24
N PHE A 303 7.99 -5.86 2.24
CA PHE A 303 7.58 -6.90 1.28
C PHE A 303 8.69 -7.32 0.31
N ASP A 304 9.83 -6.64 0.30
CA ASP A 304 11.03 -7.08 -0.41
C ASP A 304 11.75 -8.25 0.29
N GLY A 305 11.20 -8.74 1.41
CA GLY A 305 11.72 -9.88 2.16
C GLY A 305 12.84 -9.53 3.15
N HIS A 306 13.10 -8.26 3.40
CA HIS A 306 14.17 -7.81 4.29
C HIS A 306 13.64 -7.25 5.62
N ILE A 307 14.50 -7.34 6.64
CA ILE A 307 14.33 -6.68 7.93
C ILE A 307 15.31 -5.51 7.99
N TYR A 308 14.79 -4.32 8.20
CA TYR A 308 15.55 -3.08 8.27
C TYR A 308 15.65 -2.60 9.71
N ARG A 309 16.83 -2.18 10.14
CA ARG A 309 16.97 -1.47 11.41
C ARG A 309 16.61 -0.01 11.19
N VAL A 310 15.78 0.54 12.07
CA VAL A 310 15.53 1.98 12.12
C VAL A 310 16.78 2.64 12.73
N VAL A 311 17.43 3.51 11.96
CA VAL A 311 18.64 4.24 12.38
C VAL A 311 18.50 5.71 11.98
N PRO A 312 19.11 6.66 12.73
CA PRO A 312 19.12 8.04 12.29
C PRO A 312 19.94 8.15 11.01
N SER A 313 19.54 9.04 10.13
CA SER A 313 20.39 9.41 8.98
C SER A 313 21.69 10.00 9.48
N LYS A 314 22.79 9.62 8.85
CA LYS A 314 24.12 10.21 9.12
C LYS A 314 24.15 11.69 8.77
N ASP A 315 23.33 12.08 7.79
CA ASP A 315 23.09 13.48 7.42
C ASP A 315 21.57 13.68 7.22
N PRO A 316 20.88 14.41 8.13
CA PRO A 316 19.46 14.73 7.96
C PRO A 316 19.17 15.51 6.68
N ALA A 317 20.14 16.25 6.13
CA ALA A 317 20.01 16.96 4.86
C ALA A 317 19.98 16.01 3.66
N ASP A 318 20.62 14.82 3.74
CA ASP A 318 20.60 13.81 2.67
C ASP A 318 19.31 12.94 2.67
N ALA A 319 18.58 12.91 3.78
CA ALA A 319 17.36 12.11 3.90
C ALA A 319 16.20 12.66 3.06
N VAL A 320 16.20 13.95 2.77
CA VAL A 320 15.19 14.61 1.94
C VAL A 320 15.88 15.44 0.87
N LEU A 321 15.75 15.03 -0.39
CA LEU A 321 16.27 15.84 -1.50
C LEU A 321 15.56 17.21 -1.48
N HIS A 322 16.31 18.27 -1.29
CA HIS A 322 15.78 19.63 -1.40
C HIS A 322 15.60 19.99 -2.88
N TRP A 323 14.40 19.73 -3.38
CA TRP A 323 14.05 20.08 -4.74
C TRP A 323 14.07 21.61 -4.92
N PRO A 324 14.74 22.13 -5.95
CA PRO A 324 14.70 23.55 -6.26
C PRO A 324 13.27 24.05 -6.44
N ARG A 325 12.99 25.28 -6.03
CA ARG A 325 11.65 25.87 -6.17
C ARG A 325 11.18 25.96 -7.62
N LYS A 326 12.11 26.17 -8.56
CA LYS A 326 11.84 26.26 -10.00
C LYS A 326 12.42 25.05 -10.73
N LEU A 327 11.68 24.56 -11.72
CA LEU A 327 12.13 23.45 -12.56
C LEU A 327 13.41 23.80 -13.33
N SER A 328 13.53 25.06 -13.80
CA SER A 328 14.75 25.52 -14.49
C SER A 328 16.01 25.49 -13.61
N ASP A 329 15.86 25.57 -12.29
CA ASP A 329 17.00 25.50 -11.37
C ASP A 329 17.47 24.05 -11.11
N THR A 330 16.73 23.03 -11.59
CA THR A 330 17.18 21.62 -11.59
C THR A 330 18.19 21.33 -12.70
N GLY A 331 18.32 22.19 -13.70
CA GLY A 331 19.10 21.94 -14.90
C GLY A 331 18.40 21.08 -15.95
N TYR A 332 17.20 20.56 -15.69
CA TYR A 332 16.45 19.75 -16.68
C TYR A 332 15.71 20.60 -17.73
N TYR A 333 15.44 21.85 -17.44
CA TYR A 333 14.81 22.81 -18.35
C TYR A 333 15.59 24.10 -18.42
N LEU A 334 15.61 24.74 -19.59
CA LEU A 334 16.39 25.96 -19.82
C LEU A 334 15.72 27.17 -19.17
N LYS A 335 16.49 27.92 -18.40
CA LYS A 335 16.04 29.12 -17.72
C LYS A 335 15.61 30.20 -18.72
N GLY A 336 14.42 30.77 -18.52
CA GLY A 336 13.89 31.86 -19.34
C GLY A 336 13.42 31.43 -20.74
N ARG A 337 13.51 30.17 -21.09
CA ARG A 337 12.98 29.62 -22.35
C ARG A 337 11.73 28.82 -22.08
N ASP A 338 10.68 29.12 -22.84
CA ASP A 338 9.38 28.49 -22.69
C ASP A 338 9.47 26.97 -22.90
N HIS A 339 9.22 26.21 -21.85
CA HIS A 339 9.09 24.74 -21.87
C HIS A 339 10.21 23.98 -22.59
N THR A 340 11.41 24.56 -22.70
CA THR A 340 12.51 23.97 -23.46
C THR A 340 13.32 23.03 -22.58
N PRO A 341 13.33 21.72 -22.85
CA PRO A 341 14.18 20.76 -22.12
C PRO A 341 15.66 21.04 -22.38
N ALA A 342 16.51 20.67 -21.44
CA ALA A 342 17.97 20.75 -21.63
C ALA A 342 18.41 19.73 -22.69
N GLN A 343 19.44 20.08 -23.47
CA GLN A 343 19.98 19.22 -24.53
C GLN A 343 20.60 17.91 -24.02
N THR A 344 20.91 17.87 -22.71
CA THR A 344 21.42 16.67 -22.03
C THR A 344 20.32 15.63 -21.73
N LEU A 345 19.06 15.98 -21.92
CA LEU A 345 17.95 15.06 -21.73
C LEU A 345 17.75 14.18 -22.96
N ILE A 346 17.62 12.89 -22.74
CA ILE A 346 17.39 11.88 -23.76
C ILE A 346 15.87 11.71 -23.93
N PRO A 347 15.26 12.13 -25.04
CA PRO A 347 13.84 11.91 -25.29
C PRO A 347 13.59 10.42 -25.57
N TYR A 348 12.43 9.91 -25.11
CA TYR A 348 12.01 8.53 -25.41
C TYR A 348 10.50 8.41 -25.50
N ASP A 349 10.06 7.38 -26.18
CA ASP A 349 8.66 7.02 -26.27
C ASP A 349 8.42 5.57 -25.78
N VAL A 350 7.15 5.20 -25.62
CA VAL A 350 6.70 3.92 -25.07
C VAL A 350 5.61 3.32 -25.97
N ARG A 351 5.53 1.99 -26.02
CA ARG A 351 4.53 1.29 -26.82
C ARG A 351 3.11 1.48 -26.33
N ALA A 352 2.92 1.25 -25.03
CA ALA A 352 1.63 1.33 -24.36
C ALA A 352 1.67 2.47 -23.35
N PRO A 353 1.06 3.62 -23.63
CA PRO A 353 1.04 4.73 -22.70
C PRO A 353 0.07 4.46 -21.55
N PHE A 354 0.50 4.76 -20.31
CA PHE A 354 -0.37 4.81 -19.13
C PHE A 354 -1.42 5.91 -19.31
N TRP A 355 -2.69 5.62 -18.98
CA TRP A 355 -3.75 6.62 -18.98
C TRP A 355 -3.49 7.73 -17.94
N SER A 356 -3.74 8.97 -18.30
CA SER A 356 -3.58 10.13 -17.41
C SER A 356 -4.57 11.20 -17.80
N ASP A 357 -5.86 10.95 -17.56
CA ASP A 357 -6.95 11.91 -17.76
C ASP A 357 -6.92 12.61 -19.13
N GLY A 358 -6.56 11.87 -20.18
CA GLY A 358 -6.47 12.37 -21.55
C GLY A 358 -5.24 13.21 -21.87
N ALA A 359 -4.30 13.39 -20.95
CA ALA A 359 -3.08 14.15 -21.20
C ALA A 359 -2.03 13.35 -21.97
N ASP A 360 -1.40 13.98 -22.95
CA ASP A 360 -0.19 13.50 -23.61
C ASP A 360 1.03 13.66 -22.69
N LYS A 361 2.08 12.90 -22.98
CA LYS A 361 3.30 12.90 -22.17
C LYS A 361 4.55 13.02 -23.03
N LEU A 362 5.33 14.05 -22.79
CA LEU A 362 6.71 14.13 -23.22
C LEU A 362 7.59 13.45 -22.16
N ARG A 363 8.45 12.53 -22.58
CA ARG A 363 9.28 11.72 -21.68
C ARG A 363 10.75 11.95 -21.95
N TYR A 364 11.49 12.14 -20.88
CA TYR A 364 12.93 12.33 -20.96
C TYR A 364 13.63 11.52 -19.88
N LEU A 365 14.84 11.07 -20.21
CA LEU A 365 15.78 10.44 -19.29
C LEU A 365 16.97 11.38 -19.12
N HIS A 366 17.38 11.59 -17.87
CA HIS A 366 18.66 12.16 -17.52
C HIS A 366 19.58 11.07 -17.01
N LEU A 367 20.78 10.96 -17.59
CA LEU A 367 21.84 10.09 -17.11
C LEU A 367 23.02 10.94 -16.66
N PRO A 368 23.63 10.66 -15.49
CA PRO A 368 24.92 11.21 -15.14
C PRO A 368 25.98 10.88 -16.18
N GLU A 369 26.93 11.76 -16.39
CA GLU A 369 28.03 11.55 -17.33
C GLU A 369 28.76 10.23 -17.06
N GLY A 370 28.97 9.43 -18.11
CA GLY A 370 29.64 8.13 -18.03
C GLY A 370 28.81 7.02 -17.43
N SER A 371 27.56 7.26 -17.00
CA SER A 371 26.68 6.22 -16.49
C SER A 371 25.78 5.60 -17.56
N GLN A 372 25.33 4.37 -17.35
CA GLN A 372 24.50 3.61 -18.26
C GLN A 372 23.32 3.00 -17.51
N LEU A 373 22.20 2.78 -18.23
CA LEU A 373 21.15 1.87 -17.80
C LEU A 373 21.63 0.43 -17.95
N GLU A 374 21.16 -0.45 -17.09
CA GLU A 374 21.40 -1.90 -17.20
C GLU A 374 20.15 -2.60 -17.67
N TRP A 375 20.22 -3.22 -18.84
CA TRP A 375 19.12 -3.95 -19.45
C TRP A 375 18.78 -5.22 -18.65
N THR A 376 17.49 -5.51 -18.54
CA THR A 376 16.97 -6.78 -18.02
C THR A 376 15.88 -7.32 -18.96
N PRO A 377 15.76 -8.66 -19.11
CA PRO A 377 14.72 -9.26 -19.95
C PRO A 377 13.32 -9.02 -19.38
N GLU A 378 13.20 -8.98 -18.05
CA GLU A 378 11.94 -8.78 -17.33
C GLU A 378 12.10 -7.69 -16.27
N GLY A 379 10.96 -7.03 -15.94
CA GLY A 379 10.92 -5.95 -14.96
C GLY A 379 11.52 -4.63 -15.48
N ALA A 380 11.72 -3.70 -14.56
CA ALA A 380 12.35 -2.43 -14.88
C ALA A 380 13.88 -2.58 -14.96
N TRP A 381 14.49 -1.81 -15.84
CA TRP A 381 15.93 -1.80 -16.01
C TRP A 381 16.66 -1.20 -14.82
N GLY A 382 17.93 -1.61 -14.63
CA GLY A 382 18.81 -1.00 -13.65
C GLY A 382 19.07 0.47 -13.99
N VAL A 383 18.73 1.36 -13.05
CA VAL A 383 18.89 2.81 -13.22
C VAL A 383 20.00 3.28 -12.28
N PRO A 384 21.06 3.96 -12.78
CA PRO A 384 22.17 4.41 -11.94
C PRO A 384 21.77 5.53 -10.98
N VAL A 385 22.48 5.63 -9.86
CA VAL A 385 22.32 6.74 -8.91
C VAL A 385 22.60 8.07 -9.63
N GLY A 386 21.76 9.07 -9.36
CA GLY A 386 21.83 10.39 -10.00
C GLY A 386 20.97 10.49 -11.27
N ALA A 387 20.57 9.39 -11.89
CA ALA A 387 19.67 9.42 -13.03
C ALA A 387 18.25 9.86 -12.64
N ALA A 388 17.53 10.46 -13.60
CA ALA A 388 16.16 10.93 -13.40
C ALA A 388 15.29 10.63 -14.60
N LEU A 389 14.03 10.27 -14.30
CA LEU A 389 12.94 10.15 -15.27
C LEU A 389 12.09 11.42 -15.20
N ILE A 390 11.89 12.08 -16.33
CA ILE A 390 11.17 13.33 -16.41
C ILE A 390 9.96 13.14 -17.35
N LYS A 391 8.76 13.49 -16.87
CA LYS A 391 7.51 13.42 -17.65
C LYS A 391 6.81 14.77 -17.60
N THR A 392 6.58 15.37 -18.78
CA THR A 392 5.80 16.59 -18.92
C THR A 392 4.44 16.26 -19.50
N PHE A 393 3.39 16.76 -18.87
CA PHE A 393 2.00 16.48 -19.22
C PHE A 393 1.40 17.66 -19.97
N GLU A 394 0.80 17.36 -21.12
CA GLU A 394 0.17 18.34 -21.99
C GLU A 394 -1.25 17.91 -22.32
N ILE A 395 -2.15 18.86 -22.43
CA ILE A 395 -3.55 18.63 -22.79
C ILE A 395 -4.05 19.70 -23.74
N ASP A 396 -4.99 19.35 -24.61
CA ASP A 396 -5.64 20.30 -25.46
C ASP A 396 -6.63 21.16 -24.66
N GLY A 397 -6.43 22.46 -24.69
CA GLY A 397 -7.37 23.44 -24.14
C GLY A 397 -8.32 23.98 -25.21
N LEU A 398 -9.22 24.91 -24.82
CA LEU A 398 -10.20 25.49 -25.75
C LEU A 398 -9.60 26.16 -26.98
N THR A 399 -8.46 26.80 -26.82
CA THR A 399 -7.83 27.63 -27.86
C THR A 399 -6.39 27.25 -28.17
N ARG A 400 -5.74 26.53 -27.28
CA ARG A 400 -4.35 26.11 -27.42
C ARG A 400 -4.03 24.91 -26.54
N ARG A 401 -3.01 24.16 -26.91
CA ARG A 401 -2.39 23.15 -26.09
C ARG A 401 -1.79 23.79 -24.82
N ARG A 402 -1.92 23.11 -23.70
CA ARG A 402 -1.46 23.57 -22.38
C ARG A 402 -0.49 22.55 -21.80
N THR A 403 0.65 23.03 -21.35
CA THR A 403 1.54 22.26 -20.48
C THR A 403 1.08 22.45 -19.04
N LEU A 404 0.76 21.35 -18.37
CA LEU A 404 0.17 21.36 -17.03
C LEU A 404 1.24 21.25 -15.95
N GLU A 405 2.00 20.16 -15.99
CA GLU A 405 3.02 19.84 -15.00
C GLU A 405 4.20 19.08 -15.60
N THR A 406 5.31 19.09 -14.90
CA THR A 406 6.44 18.18 -15.11
C THR A 406 6.73 17.43 -13.82
N ARG A 407 6.72 16.10 -13.88
CA ARG A 407 7.12 15.20 -12.78
C ARG A 407 8.55 14.76 -13.01
N VAL A 408 9.33 14.75 -11.94
CA VAL A 408 10.71 14.27 -11.91
C VAL A 408 10.80 13.17 -10.86
N ILE A 409 11.34 12.03 -11.23
CA ILE A 409 11.66 10.93 -10.31
C ILE A 409 13.13 10.65 -10.45
N LYS A 410 13.88 10.81 -9.37
CA LYS A 410 15.35 10.73 -9.35
C LYS A 410 15.82 9.57 -8.47
N ARG A 411 16.77 8.78 -8.98
CA ARG A 411 17.48 7.77 -8.20
C ARG A 411 18.52 8.44 -7.31
N THR A 412 18.47 8.19 -6.01
CA THR A 412 19.45 8.65 -5.03
C THR A 412 20.15 7.45 -4.41
N GLU A 413 21.18 7.67 -3.63
CA GLU A 413 21.86 6.61 -2.87
C GLU A 413 20.93 5.91 -1.87
N THR A 414 19.98 6.65 -1.31
CA THR A 414 19.03 6.15 -0.31
C THR A 414 17.72 5.64 -0.88
N GLY A 415 17.52 5.70 -2.22
CA GLY A 415 16.30 5.24 -2.87
C GLY A 415 15.83 6.16 -4.00
N TRP A 416 14.52 6.24 -4.20
CA TRP A 416 13.92 7.09 -5.22
C TRP A 416 13.18 8.25 -4.59
N GLN A 417 13.31 9.42 -5.20
CA GLN A 417 12.61 10.62 -4.77
C GLN A 417 11.90 11.29 -5.94
N ALA A 418 10.72 11.83 -5.68
CA ALA A 418 9.85 12.41 -6.69
C ALA A 418 9.48 13.86 -6.36
N ALA A 419 9.31 14.67 -7.41
CA ALA A 419 8.77 16.02 -7.33
C ALA A 419 7.85 16.32 -8.51
N ALA A 420 6.81 17.09 -8.26
CA ALA A 420 5.92 17.64 -9.28
C ALA A 420 6.09 19.17 -9.36
N TYR A 421 6.16 19.69 -10.58
CA TYR A 421 6.30 21.11 -10.89
C TYR A 421 5.14 21.56 -11.75
N VAL A 422 4.43 22.59 -11.34
CA VAL A 422 3.28 23.18 -12.06
C VAL A 422 3.74 24.33 -12.94
N TRP A 423 3.44 24.26 -14.22
CA TRP A 423 3.80 25.31 -15.18
C TRP A 423 3.02 26.59 -14.96
N LYS A 424 3.77 27.69 -14.83
CA LYS A 424 3.23 29.04 -14.68
C LYS A 424 4.06 30.01 -15.53
N GLY A 425 3.56 30.33 -16.71
CA GLY A 425 4.32 31.14 -17.69
C GLY A 425 5.52 30.36 -18.23
N LYS A 426 6.71 30.94 -18.13
CA LYS A 426 7.94 30.39 -18.72
C LYS A 426 8.71 29.40 -17.86
N ASP A 427 8.20 29.09 -16.66
CA ASP A 427 8.85 28.15 -15.72
C ASP A 427 7.80 27.37 -14.96
N ALA A 428 8.22 26.27 -14.33
CA ALA A 428 7.35 25.49 -13.48
C ALA A 428 7.80 25.59 -12.02
N ILE A 429 6.82 25.64 -11.12
CA ILE A 429 7.03 25.84 -9.68
C ILE A 429 6.74 24.54 -8.95
N LEU A 430 7.63 24.17 -8.03
CA LEU A 430 7.50 23.00 -7.17
C LEU A 430 6.18 23.00 -6.39
N ALA A 431 5.49 21.86 -6.40
CA ALA A 431 4.23 21.61 -5.71
C ALA A 431 4.38 20.40 -4.77
N PRO A 432 5.07 20.52 -3.63
CA PRO A 432 5.41 19.37 -2.78
C PRO A 432 4.17 18.68 -2.18
N GLN A 433 3.11 19.45 -1.90
CA GLN A 433 1.81 18.93 -1.39
C GLN A 433 0.83 18.58 -2.51
N GLY A 434 1.28 18.65 -3.79
CA GLY A 434 0.35 18.57 -4.90
C GLY A 434 -0.58 19.78 -4.99
N ARG A 435 -1.43 19.81 -5.97
CA ARG A 435 -2.50 20.83 -6.12
C ARG A 435 -3.42 20.53 -7.28
N SER A 436 -4.64 21.09 -7.23
CA SER A 436 -5.57 21.10 -8.36
C SER A 436 -5.27 22.26 -9.32
N ILE A 437 -5.32 21.97 -10.62
CA ILE A 437 -5.28 22.96 -11.71
C ILE A 437 -6.63 22.90 -12.42
N ASN A 438 -7.34 24.02 -12.45
CA ASN A 438 -8.64 24.11 -13.12
C ASN A 438 -8.55 24.92 -14.40
N TRP A 439 -9.22 24.47 -15.47
CA TRP A 439 -9.33 25.23 -16.72
C TRP A 439 -10.68 25.02 -17.42
N LEU A 440 -10.95 25.86 -18.39
CA LEU A 440 -12.15 25.76 -19.21
C LEU A 440 -11.92 24.83 -20.40
N ILE A 441 -12.89 23.96 -20.66
CA ILE A 441 -13.00 23.11 -21.85
C ILE A 441 -14.33 23.39 -22.56
N LYS A 442 -14.50 22.87 -23.77
CA LYS A 442 -15.79 22.93 -24.46
C LYS A 442 -16.81 22.13 -23.67
N GLY A 443 -17.82 22.79 -23.14
CA GLY A 443 -18.88 22.16 -22.33
C GLY A 443 -18.73 22.27 -20.83
N GLY A 444 -17.66 22.92 -20.29
CA GLY A 444 -17.55 23.08 -18.84
C GLY A 444 -16.18 23.42 -18.29
N LYS A 445 -15.92 22.94 -17.08
CA LYS A 445 -14.63 23.06 -16.41
C LYS A 445 -14.00 21.67 -16.28
N ALA A 446 -12.70 21.58 -16.53
CA ALA A 446 -11.88 20.43 -16.22
C ALA A 446 -10.95 20.72 -15.04
N SER A 447 -10.57 19.68 -14.32
CA SER A 447 -9.64 19.75 -13.21
C SER A 447 -8.54 18.71 -13.42
N TRP A 448 -7.31 19.08 -13.13
CA TRP A 448 -6.14 18.21 -13.13
C TRP A 448 -5.56 18.17 -11.72
N GLN A 449 -5.30 16.97 -11.22
CA GLN A 449 -4.69 16.80 -9.91
C GLN A 449 -3.20 16.52 -10.06
N VAL A 450 -2.41 17.50 -9.65
CA VAL A 450 -0.96 17.33 -9.51
C VAL A 450 -0.70 16.55 -8.23
N PRO A 451 -0.01 15.40 -8.29
CA PRO A 451 0.27 14.63 -7.09
C PRO A 451 1.27 15.34 -6.17
N SER A 452 1.19 15.05 -4.89
CA SER A 452 2.28 15.33 -3.96
C SER A 452 3.50 14.44 -4.26
N SER A 453 4.62 14.71 -3.62
CA SER A 453 5.80 13.84 -3.70
C SER A 453 5.47 12.42 -3.20
N SER A 454 4.68 12.28 -2.14
CA SER A 454 4.19 10.99 -1.63
C SER A 454 3.20 10.33 -2.57
N GLY A 455 2.32 11.11 -3.21
CA GLY A 455 1.38 10.60 -4.22
C GLY A 455 2.06 9.95 -5.43
N CYS A 456 3.28 10.37 -5.78
CA CYS A 456 4.07 9.67 -6.81
C CYS A 456 4.48 8.26 -6.36
N ALA A 457 4.80 8.09 -5.07
CA ALA A 457 5.18 6.80 -4.50
C ALA A 457 4.04 5.77 -4.50
N ALA A 458 2.77 6.19 -4.62
CA ALA A 458 1.64 5.28 -4.73
C ALA A 458 1.70 4.35 -5.96
N CYS A 459 2.33 4.80 -7.05
CA CYS A 459 2.53 4.00 -8.27
C CYS A 459 3.98 3.54 -8.45
N HIS A 460 4.95 4.38 -8.04
CA HIS A 460 6.37 4.09 -8.13
C HIS A 460 6.84 3.35 -6.88
N VAL A 461 6.41 2.09 -6.78
CA VAL A 461 6.63 1.19 -5.64
C VAL A 461 7.77 0.21 -5.90
N ASP A 462 8.28 -0.42 -4.83
CA ASP A 462 9.36 -1.40 -4.90
C ASP A 462 9.00 -2.61 -5.77
N ALA A 463 7.81 -3.17 -5.62
CA ALA A 463 7.31 -4.28 -6.44
C ALA A 463 7.34 -3.98 -7.95
N ALA A 464 7.14 -2.72 -8.34
CA ALA A 464 7.24 -2.24 -9.72
C ALA A 464 8.64 -1.67 -10.05
N GLN A 465 9.62 -1.86 -9.16
CA GLN A 465 11.01 -1.40 -9.30
C GLN A 465 11.14 0.11 -9.62
N TYR A 466 10.16 0.91 -9.21
CA TYR A 466 10.09 2.38 -9.31
C TYR A 466 10.14 2.98 -10.72
N ALA A 467 10.95 2.44 -11.64
CA ALA A 467 11.23 3.01 -12.96
C ALA A 467 10.18 2.61 -14.01
N LEU A 468 8.91 2.96 -13.76
CA LEU A 468 7.78 2.61 -14.63
C LEU A 468 8.02 3.08 -16.08
N GLY A 469 7.93 2.13 -17.03
CA GLY A 469 8.09 2.37 -18.47
C GLY A 469 9.50 2.13 -19.00
N LEU A 470 10.52 1.99 -18.16
CA LEU A 470 11.85 1.54 -18.58
C LEU A 470 11.96 0.01 -18.51
N THR A 471 11.24 -0.67 -19.38
CA THR A 471 11.22 -2.13 -19.49
C THR A 471 11.42 -2.55 -20.95
N THR A 472 11.94 -3.74 -21.16
CA THR A 472 12.14 -4.27 -22.52
C THR A 472 10.82 -4.41 -23.27
N GLN A 473 9.75 -4.91 -22.61
CA GLN A 473 8.43 -5.04 -23.23
C GLN A 473 7.86 -3.71 -23.70
N GLN A 474 8.21 -2.59 -23.04
CA GLN A 474 7.69 -1.26 -23.32
C GLN A 474 8.50 -0.51 -24.40
N LEU A 475 9.81 -0.76 -24.48
CA LEU A 475 10.73 0.06 -25.28
C LEU A 475 11.26 -0.64 -26.53
N GLN A 476 11.21 -1.97 -26.62
CA GLN A 476 11.72 -2.72 -27.75
C GLN A 476 10.92 -2.43 -29.03
N GLY A 477 11.62 -2.15 -30.12
CA GLY A 477 11.03 -1.89 -31.46
C GLY A 477 10.29 -0.55 -31.56
N ILE A 478 10.53 0.41 -30.67
CA ILE A 478 10.07 1.79 -30.82
C ILE A 478 11.02 2.52 -31.79
N PRO A 479 10.48 3.25 -32.80
CA PRO A 479 11.30 4.09 -33.64
C PRO A 479 12.00 5.19 -32.84
N GLY A 480 13.29 5.35 -33.04
CA GLY A 480 14.06 6.47 -32.51
C GLY A 480 13.80 7.76 -33.32
N PRO A 481 14.36 8.90 -32.87
CA PRO A 481 14.16 10.20 -33.54
C PRO A 481 14.55 10.24 -35.01
N ASN A 482 15.46 9.38 -35.43
CA ASN A 482 15.97 9.31 -36.80
C ASN A 482 15.34 8.16 -37.63
N GLY A 483 14.31 7.47 -37.09
CA GLY A 483 13.66 6.33 -37.72
C GLY A 483 14.33 4.98 -37.51
N ASP A 484 15.49 4.94 -36.85
CA ASP A 484 16.16 3.75 -36.36
C ASP A 484 15.51 3.23 -35.06
N ASN A 485 15.87 2.02 -34.62
CA ASN A 485 15.36 1.46 -33.36
C ASN A 485 15.89 2.27 -32.15
N GLN A 486 14.99 2.73 -31.27
CA GLN A 486 15.32 3.52 -30.08
C GLN A 486 16.38 2.83 -29.19
N LEU A 487 16.26 1.53 -28.96
CA LEU A 487 17.20 0.79 -28.10
C LEU A 487 18.57 0.64 -28.77
N THR A 488 18.61 0.35 -30.08
CA THR A 488 19.86 0.27 -30.84
C THR A 488 20.62 1.60 -30.76
N ASN A 489 19.89 2.72 -30.89
CA ASN A 489 20.50 4.04 -30.70
C ASN A 489 21.05 4.21 -29.28
N TRP A 490 20.31 3.83 -28.24
CA TRP A 490 20.77 3.96 -26.85
C TRP A 490 22.01 3.12 -26.54
N ILE A 491 22.10 1.91 -27.11
CA ILE A 491 23.28 1.05 -26.99
C ILE A 491 24.48 1.71 -27.70
N THR A 492 24.27 2.20 -28.91
CA THR A 492 25.31 2.86 -29.72
C THR A 492 25.86 4.13 -29.05
N GLN A 493 24.97 4.89 -28.38
CA GLN A 493 25.35 6.09 -27.63
C GLN A 493 25.99 5.77 -26.26
N GLY A 494 26.03 4.50 -25.85
CA GLY A 494 26.53 4.09 -24.55
C GLY A 494 25.61 4.44 -23.37
N TRP A 495 24.33 4.69 -23.61
CA TRP A 495 23.33 4.97 -22.56
C TRP A 495 22.68 3.71 -21.99
N LEU A 496 22.73 2.60 -22.72
CA LEU A 496 22.17 1.32 -22.34
C LEU A 496 23.21 0.22 -22.52
N LYS A 497 23.48 -0.52 -21.46
CA LYS A 497 24.26 -1.76 -21.48
C LYS A 497 23.31 -2.94 -21.64
N ALA A 498 23.34 -3.61 -22.78
CA ALA A 498 22.51 -4.76 -23.12
C ALA A 498 23.38 -5.88 -23.74
N PRO A 499 22.94 -7.17 -23.66
CA PRO A 499 23.60 -8.27 -24.33
C PRO A 499 23.36 -8.22 -25.85
N ASP A 500 24.22 -8.86 -26.63
CA ASP A 500 24.12 -8.89 -28.10
C ASP A 500 22.79 -9.46 -28.61
N ASN A 501 22.16 -10.36 -27.86
CA ASN A 501 20.89 -11.00 -28.20
C ASN A 501 19.65 -10.29 -27.61
N TYR A 502 19.77 -9.03 -27.15
CA TYR A 502 18.68 -8.31 -26.47
C TYR A 502 17.36 -8.27 -27.29
N GLU A 503 17.43 -8.25 -28.62
CA GLU A 503 16.27 -8.22 -29.51
C GLU A 503 15.45 -9.52 -29.48
N THR A 504 16.11 -10.64 -29.29
CA THR A 504 15.50 -11.98 -29.32
C THR A 504 15.29 -12.60 -27.94
N ALA A 505 15.87 -12.00 -26.90
CA ALA A 505 15.81 -12.50 -25.54
C ALA A 505 14.42 -12.37 -24.91
N VAL A 506 13.56 -11.50 -25.42
CA VAL A 506 12.19 -11.28 -24.94
C VAL A 506 11.21 -11.41 -26.10
N THR A 507 10.33 -12.39 -25.99
CA THR A 507 9.30 -12.68 -27.02
C THR A 507 7.98 -11.97 -26.74
N THR A 508 7.72 -11.58 -25.48
CA THR A 508 6.47 -10.93 -25.07
C THR A 508 6.65 -9.41 -25.10
N GLN A 509 5.89 -8.75 -25.96
CA GLN A 509 5.92 -7.28 -26.11
C GLN A 509 4.56 -6.68 -25.81
N LEU A 510 4.56 -5.49 -25.21
CA LEU A 510 3.36 -4.67 -25.15
C LEU A 510 2.97 -4.22 -26.55
N VAL A 511 1.68 -4.04 -26.77
CA VAL A 511 1.14 -3.41 -27.98
C VAL A 511 0.42 -2.13 -27.59
N ASN A 512 0.30 -1.18 -28.53
CA ASN A 512 -0.53 0.00 -28.26
C ASN A 512 -2.00 -0.46 -28.05
N PRO A 513 -2.62 -0.21 -26.90
CA PRO A 513 -3.99 -0.62 -26.64
C PRO A 513 -5.02 -0.08 -27.65
N HIS A 514 -4.68 1.01 -28.34
CA HIS A 514 -5.52 1.68 -29.32
C HIS A 514 -5.20 1.32 -30.78
N ASP A 515 -4.24 0.42 -31.01
CA ASP A 515 -3.93 -0.10 -32.34
C ASP A 515 -4.90 -1.25 -32.70
N GLU A 516 -5.93 -0.94 -33.46
CA GLU A 516 -6.96 -1.90 -33.86
C GLU A 516 -6.44 -3.04 -34.77
N GLN A 517 -5.24 -2.93 -35.30
CA GLN A 517 -4.59 -4.00 -36.08
C GLN A 517 -4.02 -5.09 -35.17
N ALA A 518 -3.74 -4.76 -33.90
CA ALA A 518 -3.25 -5.73 -32.92
C ALA A 518 -4.39 -6.59 -32.36
N PRO A 519 -4.11 -7.87 -31.99
CA PRO A 519 -5.11 -8.76 -31.42
C PRO A 519 -5.77 -8.18 -30.17
N LEU A 520 -7.09 -8.34 -30.05
CA LEU A 520 -7.88 -7.80 -28.94
C LEU A 520 -7.33 -8.20 -27.56
N SER A 521 -6.93 -9.47 -27.38
CA SER A 521 -6.36 -9.96 -26.13
C SER A 521 -5.05 -9.25 -25.78
N ASP A 522 -4.18 -9.01 -26.75
CA ASP A 522 -2.87 -8.39 -26.52
C ASP A 522 -3.04 -6.90 -26.18
N ARG A 523 -4.00 -6.23 -26.81
CA ARG A 523 -4.38 -4.85 -26.49
C ARG A 523 -4.93 -4.72 -25.09
N ALA A 524 -5.87 -5.58 -24.70
CA ALA A 524 -6.47 -5.59 -23.37
C ALA A 524 -5.44 -5.90 -22.28
N ARG A 525 -4.59 -6.90 -22.49
CA ARG A 525 -3.52 -7.27 -21.53
C ARG A 525 -2.45 -6.18 -21.43
N SER A 526 -2.12 -5.51 -22.55
CA SER A 526 -1.21 -4.35 -22.53
C SER A 526 -1.80 -3.18 -21.76
N TRP A 527 -3.10 -2.91 -21.93
CA TRP A 527 -3.81 -1.87 -21.17
C TRP A 527 -3.82 -2.18 -19.65
N LEU A 528 -4.13 -3.43 -19.28
CA LEU A 528 -4.12 -3.87 -17.89
C LEU A 528 -2.70 -3.78 -17.28
N HIS A 529 -1.69 -4.20 -18.02
CA HIS A 529 -0.31 -4.13 -17.55
C HIS A 529 0.11 -2.70 -17.21
N VAL A 530 -0.09 -1.76 -18.13
CA VAL A 530 0.41 -0.39 -17.92
C VAL A 530 -0.41 0.44 -16.95
N ASN A 531 -1.71 0.12 -16.76
CA ASN A 531 -2.59 0.89 -15.89
C ASN A 531 -2.79 0.27 -14.50
N CYS A 532 -2.50 -1.02 -14.32
CA CYS A 532 -2.87 -1.72 -13.09
C CYS A 532 -1.75 -2.55 -12.48
N ALA A 533 -0.82 -3.12 -13.30
CA ALA A 533 0.16 -4.07 -12.80
C ALA A 533 1.17 -3.47 -11.80
N MET A 534 1.40 -2.13 -11.79
CA MET A 534 2.27 -1.53 -10.79
C MET A 534 1.79 -1.78 -9.35
N CYS A 535 0.47 -1.94 -9.16
CA CYS A 535 -0.13 -2.26 -7.87
C CYS A 535 -0.54 -3.74 -7.78
N HIS A 536 -1.09 -4.30 -8.87
CA HIS A 536 -1.64 -5.65 -8.91
C HIS A 536 -0.62 -6.65 -9.49
N GLN A 537 0.33 -7.04 -8.66
CA GLN A 537 1.36 -8.05 -8.87
C GLN A 537 1.82 -8.59 -7.52
N PRO A 538 2.57 -9.71 -7.47
CA PRO A 538 3.17 -10.19 -6.22
C PRO A 538 3.96 -9.09 -5.51
N ASN A 539 3.75 -8.97 -4.21
CA ASN A 539 4.33 -7.93 -3.33
C ASN A 539 3.94 -6.49 -3.68
N GLY A 540 2.98 -6.30 -4.58
CA GLY A 540 2.43 -4.98 -4.88
C GLY A 540 1.38 -4.53 -3.83
N PRO A 541 1.06 -3.22 -3.78
CA PRO A 541 0.14 -2.68 -2.77
C PRO A 541 -1.35 -2.96 -3.04
N GLY A 542 -1.69 -3.63 -4.15
CA GLY A 542 -3.08 -3.93 -4.49
C GLY A 542 -3.68 -5.02 -3.60
N ASN A 543 -4.88 -4.80 -3.05
CA ASN A 543 -5.54 -5.74 -2.13
C ASN A 543 -6.07 -7.02 -2.80
N ALA A 544 -6.30 -7.01 -4.10
CA ALA A 544 -6.75 -8.20 -4.81
C ALA A 544 -5.56 -9.12 -5.12
N MET A 545 -5.73 -10.42 -4.87
CA MET A 545 -4.73 -11.45 -5.16
C MET A 545 -4.71 -11.77 -6.66
N ILE A 546 -4.35 -10.78 -7.48
CA ILE A 546 -4.28 -10.86 -8.94
C ILE A 546 -2.93 -10.37 -9.42
N ASP A 547 -2.45 -10.93 -10.53
CA ASP A 547 -1.23 -10.51 -11.20
C ASP A 547 -1.56 -10.04 -12.62
N LEU A 548 -1.46 -8.72 -12.85
CA LEU A 548 -1.82 -8.09 -14.11
C LEU A 548 -0.61 -7.82 -15.02
N ARG A 549 0.55 -8.40 -14.70
CA ARG A 549 1.73 -8.31 -15.58
C ARG A 549 1.49 -9.05 -16.88
N LEU A 550 2.05 -8.50 -17.96
CA LEU A 550 1.94 -9.13 -19.28
C LEU A 550 2.58 -10.52 -19.33
N SER A 551 3.64 -10.74 -18.56
CA SER A 551 4.37 -12.02 -18.46
C SER A 551 3.56 -13.13 -17.77
N THR A 552 2.53 -12.79 -17.01
CA THR A 552 1.69 -13.78 -16.30
C THR A 552 0.66 -14.36 -17.25
N GLU A 553 0.59 -15.68 -17.35
CA GLU A 553 -0.42 -16.36 -18.18
C GLU A 553 -1.84 -16.06 -17.68
N LEU A 554 -2.80 -15.87 -18.61
CA LEU A 554 -4.18 -15.47 -18.29
C LEU A 554 -4.84 -16.37 -17.23
N THR A 555 -4.58 -17.67 -17.27
CA THR A 555 -5.11 -18.65 -16.30
C THR A 555 -4.49 -18.53 -14.91
N GLN A 556 -3.33 -17.89 -14.81
CA GLN A 556 -2.57 -17.69 -13.57
C GLN A 556 -2.76 -16.28 -12.98
N MET A 557 -3.37 -15.35 -13.73
CA MET A 557 -3.59 -13.96 -13.30
C MET A 557 -4.53 -13.83 -12.10
N GLY A 558 -5.26 -14.87 -11.72
CA GLY A 558 -6.25 -14.81 -10.63
C GLY A 558 -7.52 -14.01 -10.96
N LEU A 559 -7.76 -13.70 -12.25
CA LEU A 559 -8.87 -12.85 -12.69
C LEU A 559 -10.19 -13.61 -12.92
N LEU A 560 -10.08 -14.75 -13.63
CA LEU A 560 -11.25 -15.43 -14.21
C LEU A 560 -12.05 -16.15 -13.14
N ASN A 561 -13.35 -15.87 -13.04
CA ASN A 561 -14.29 -16.45 -12.09
C ASN A 561 -13.89 -16.29 -10.61
N THR A 562 -12.93 -15.42 -10.30
CA THR A 562 -12.46 -15.15 -8.94
C THR A 562 -13.43 -14.24 -8.21
N VAL A 563 -13.75 -14.58 -6.97
CA VAL A 563 -14.61 -13.77 -6.09
C VAL A 563 -13.87 -12.47 -5.72
N PRO A 564 -14.50 -11.29 -5.85
CA PRO A 564 -13.89 -10.03 -5.48
C PRO A 564 -13.56 -9.94 -4.00
N THR A 565 -12.40 -9.41 -3.65
CA THR A 565 -11.93 -9.27 -2.26
C THR A 565 -12.79 -8.28 -1.44
N GLN A 566 -13.27 -7.22 -2.08
CA GLN A 566 -14.03 -6.13 -1.44
C GLN A 566 -15.53 -6.18 -1.77
N GLY A 567 -16.09 -7.37 -1.97
CA GLY A 567 -17.49 -7.55 -2.28
C GLY A 567 -17.85 -7.30 -3.75
N ASP A 568 -19.12 -7.54 -4.07
CA ASP A 568 -19.67 -7.55 -5.42
C ASP A 568 -20.22 -6.19 -5.91
N LEU A 569 -20.04 -5.14 -5.15
CA LEU A 569 -20.55 -3.78 -5.41
C LEU A 569 -22.07 -3.75 -5.67
N GLY A 570 -22.83 -4.66 -5.05
CA GLY A 570 -24.26 -4.79 -5.25
C GLY A 570 -24.65 -5.49 -6.56
N ILE A 571 -23.74 -6.20 -7.21
CA ILE A 571 -23.96 -6.99 -8.43
C ILE A 571 -23.95 -8.48 -8.08
N PRO A 572 -25.11 -9.11 -7.82
CA PRO A 572 -25.18 -10.49 -7.37
C PRO A 572 -24.49 -11.46 -8.33
N GLY A 573 -23.64 -12.33 -7.78
CA GLY A 573 -22.89 -13.32 -8.57
C GLY A 573 -21.74 -12.77 -9.39
N ALA A 574 -21.36 -11.49 -9.20
CA ALA A 574 -20.23 -10.90 -9.87
C ALA A 574 -18.91 -11.60 -9.51
N LYS A 575 -17.96 -11.51 -10.44
CA LYS A 575 -16.59 -11.99 -10.32
C LYS A 575 -15.62 -10.84 -10.63
N ILE A 576 -14.34 -11.00 -10.34
CA ILE A 576 -13.35 -10.01 -10.80
C ILE A 576 -13.48 -9.86 -12.32
N ILE A 577 -13.39 -10.97 -13.06
CA ILE A 577 -13.85 -11.09 -14.45
C ILE A 577 -14.72 -12.34 -14.58
N LYS A 578 -15.93 -12.17 -15.08
CA LYS A 578 -16.79 -13.29 -15.50
C LYS A 578 -16.73 -13.42 -17.02
N PRO A 579 -16.07 -14.46 -17.56
CA PRO A 579 -15.92 -14.64 -19.00
C PRO A 579 -17.28 -14.58 -19.72
N GLY A 580 -17.34 -13.82 -20.81
CA GLY A 580 -18.56 -13.62 -21.60
C GLY A 580 -19.60 -12.66 -21.01
N ALA A 581 -19.39 -12.16 -19.77
CA ALA A 581 -20.39 -11.35 -19.05
C ALA A 581 -19.76 -10.07 -18.45
N PRO A 582 -19.56 -9.02 -19.24
CA PRO A 582 -18.99 -7.74 -18.77
C PRO A 582 -19.77 -7.12 -17.61
N GLU A 583 -21.11 -7.22 -17.65
CA GLU A 583 -22.03 -6.70 -16.64
C GLU A 583 -21.90 -7.37 -15.25
N LEU A 584 -21.32 -8.57 -15.22
CA LEU A 584 -21.01 -9.32 -13.99
C LEU A 584 -19.53 -9.29 -13.63
N SER A 585 -18.77 -8.37 -14.23
CA SER A 585 -17.31 -8.24 -14.04
C SER A 585 -16.96 -6.98 -13.26
N ILE A 586 -16.50 -7.16 -12.01
CA ILE A 586 -16.18 -6.06 -11.09
C ILE A 586 -15.03 -5.20 -11.62
N LEU A 587 -14.07 -5.80 -12.32
CA LEU A 587 -12.98 -5.04 -12.94
C LEU A 587 -13.54 -3.97 -13.87
N LEU A 588 -14.49 -4.32 -14.75
CA LEU A 588 -15.11 -3.37 -15.67
C LEU A 588 -15.88 -2.28 -14.92
N ARG A 589 -16.68 -2.65 -13.90
CA ARG A 589 -17.40 -1.67 -13.07
C ARG A 589 -16.45 -0.66 -12.43
N ARG A 590 -15.32 -1.12 -11.88
CA ARG A 590 -14.36 -0.25 -11.19
C ARG A 590 -13.64 0.72 -12.12
N ILE A 591 -13.33 0.34 -13.35
CA ILE A 591 -12.67 1.24 -14.31
C ILE A 591 -13.64 2.19 -15.03
N SER A 592 -14.97 1.94 -14.91
CA SER A 592 -16.02 2.74 -15.55
C SER A 592 -16.58 3.86 -14.67
N VAL A 593 -16.09 4.00 -13.43
CA VAL A 593 -16.66 4.95 -12.45
C VAL A 593 -15.60 5.81 -11.80
N LEU A 594 -16.06 6.93 -11.21
CA LEU A 594 -15.23 7.87 -10.44
C LEU A 594 -15.68 7.96 -8.98
N ASP A 595 -16.62 7.11 -8.56
CA ASP A 595 -17.07 6.99 -7.18
C ASP A 595 -16.04 6.23 -6.30
N GLU A 596 -16.42 5.84 -5.11
CA GLU A 596 -15.57 5.12 -4.15
C GLU A 596 -15.09 3.75 -4.67
N ALA A 597 -15.80 3.18 -5.64
CA ALA A 597 -15.44 1.91 -6.25
C ALA A 597 -14.38 2.02 -7.35
N ARG A 598 -13.98 3.25 -7.74
CA ARG A 598 -13.07 3.46 -8.88
C ARG A 598 -11.72 2.73 -8.73
N MET A 599 -11.18 2.30 -9.86
CA MET A 599 -9.79 1.86 -10.03
C MET A 599 -9.18 2.47 -11.29
N PRO A 600 -7.92 2.97 -11.24
CA PRO A 600 -7.08 3.14 -10.05
C PRO A 600 -7.69 4.07 -9.00
N SER A 601 -7.47 3.76 -7.73
CA SER A 601 -7.97 4.58 -6.60
C SER A 601 -7.28 5.93 -6.49
N VAL A 602 -6.11 6.07 -7.11
CA VAL A 602 -5.27 7.28 -7.11
C VAL A 602 -4.86 7.67 -8.53
N GLY A 603 -4.64 8.96 -8.75
CA GLY A 603 -4.01 9.49 -9.97
C GLY A 603 -4.90 9.52 -11.23
N VAL A 604 -6.18 9.15 -11.13
CA VAL A 604 -7.15 9.17 -12.24
C VAL A 604 -8.44 9.85 -11.78
N HIS A 605 -8.89 10.84 -12.57
CA HIS A 605 -10.08 11.66 -12.30
C HIS A 605 -11.02 11.73 -13.50
N MET A 606 -10.66 11.07 -14.61
CA MET A 606 -11.50 10.90 -15.78
C MET A 606 -11.49 9.43 -16.21
N VAL A 607 -12.64 8.93 -16.60
CA VAL A 607 -12.76 7.57 -17.15
C VAL A 607 -12.05 7.48 -18.51
N ASP A 608 -11.27 6.42 -18.71
CA ASP A 608 -10.75 6.06 -20.04
C ASP A 608 -11.83 5.31 -20.82
N GLU A 609 -12.71 6.02 -21.48
CA GLU A 609 -13.83 5.46 -22.27
C GLU A 609 -13.36 4.39 -23.25
N ARG A 610 -12.25 4.64 -23.96
CA ARG A 610 -11.67 3.68 -24.92
C ARG A 610 -11.09 2.45 -24.24
N GLY A 611 -10.48 2.63 -23.07
CA GLY A 611 -10.00 1.53 -22.23
C GLY A 611 -11.15 0.67 -21.71
N VAL A 612 -12.25 1.30 -21.27
CA VAL A 612 -13.47 0.60 -20.83
C VAL A 612 -14.08 -0.22 -21.95
N GLU A 613 -14.22 0.34 -23.14
CA GLU A 613 -14.72 -0.38 -24.32
C GLU A 613 -13.82 -1.57 -24.68
N LEU A 614 -12.52 -1.36 -24.72
CA LEU A 614 -11.53 -2.41 -24.99
C LEU A 614 -11.65 -3.59 -24.02
N ILE A 615 -11.74 -3.30 -22.74
CA ILE A 615 -11.85 -4.34 -21.69
C ILE A 615 -13.23 -5.03 -21.74
N ALA A 616 -14.31 -4.29 -22.01
CA ALA A 616 -15.63 -4.87 -22.19
C ALA A 616 -15.68 -5.86 -23.34
N ASP A 617 -15.12 -5.50 -24.51
CA ASP A 617 -15.10 -6.36 -25.70
C ASP A 617 -14.18 -7.57 -25.48
N TRP A 618 -13.05 -7.38 -24.80
CA TRP A 618 -12.21 -8.50 -24.43
C TRP A 618 -12.93 -9.48 -23.50
N ILE A 619 -13.61 -9.01 -22.46
CA ILE A 619 -14.38 -9.86 -21.54
C ILE A 619 -15.46 -10.65 -22.31
N LYS A 620 -16.19 -10.01 -23.23
CA LYS A 620 -17.19 -10.68 -24.10
C LYS A 620 -16.57 -11.79 -24.94
N SER A 621 -15.33 -11.59 -25.41
CA SER A 621 -14.62 -12.56 -26.25
C SER A 621 -14.11 -13.79 -25.49
N LEU A 622 -13.99 -13.70 -24.16
CA LEU A 622 -13.54 -14.79 -23.31
C LEU A 622 -14.60 -15.89 -23.27
N LYS A 623 -14.22 -17.10 -23.65
CA LYS A 623 -15.13 -18.26 -23.60
C LYS A 623 -15.02 -18.93 -22.24
N LEU A 624 -16.15 -19.35 -21.70
CA LEU A 624 -16.21 -20.32 -20.61
C LEU A 624 -15.58 -21.62 -21.11
N ARG A 625 -14.44 -22.01 -20.52
CA ARG A 625 -13.91 -23.36 -20.67
C ARG A 625 -14.37 -24.21 -19.51
#